data_f5d42dbfbe21b2bda94182a6cdc784b7
#
_entry.id   f5d42dbfbe21b2bda94182a6cdc784b7
#
_cell.length_a   1.000
_cell.length_b   1.000
_cell.length_c   1.000
_cell.angle_alpha   90.00
_cell.angle_beta   90.00
_cell.angle_gamma   90.00
#
_symmetry.space_group_name_H-M   'P 1'
#
loop_
_entity.id
_entity.type
_entity.pdbx_description
1 polymer ?
#
loop_
_entity_poly.entity_id
_entity_poly.type
_entity_poly.pdbx_seq_one_letter_code
_entity_poly.pdbx_strand_id
1 'polypeptide(L)'
;LNYLAGPANRQGRIVADNILGAKIPYEGSIGTSIAKVFDMTVASTGLPGKRLRLEGIDYMSSTIHPASHAGYYPDAMPMSIKITFDKQTGRLYGGQIVGYDGVDKRIDELALVIKHQGTVYDLMKVEQAYAPPFSSAKDPVAIAGYVAEDMITGKTNPVYWRELRDIEMENKFLLDVRTQDEFALGSLPGAVNIPLDELRDRMSELPKDRMIYTFCAVGLRGYLAYRILTQHGFDKVRNLSGGLKTYRAATAPIVIHQENEDQTDESPSPQEKTLSSEPSAAPAIPVAAAKTIRVDACGLQCPGPILKMKKTMDGLASGERVEITATDPGFPRDAAAWCS
;
A
#
# COMPACT_ATOMS: atom_id res chain seq x y z
N LEU A 1 3.57 23.71 -15.11
CA LEU A 1 2.76 24.60 -14.29
C LEU A 1 2.04 23.77 -13.23
N ASN A 2 2.14 24.19 -11.95
CA ASN A 2 1.44 23.56 -10.84
C ASN A 2 0.31 24.51 -10.40
N TYR A 3 -0.91 24.16 -10.71
CA TYR A 3 -2.11 24.94 -10.36
C TYR A 3 -2.54 24.65 -8.92
N LEU A 4 -1.74 25.11 -7.95
CA LEU A 4 -1.94 24.86 -6.52
C LEU A 4 -1.96 26.18 -5.75
N ALA A 5 -2.86 26.27 -4.76
CA ALA A 5 -3.07 27.48 -3.95
C ALA A 5 -1.82 27.92 -3.17
N GLY A 6 -1.05 26.98 -2.60
CA GLY A 6 0.17 27.28 -1.87
C GLY A 6 1.24 27.98 -2.72
N PRO A 7 1.65 27.43 -3.87
CA PRO A 7 2.52 28.13 -4.82
C PRO A 7 1.97 29.48 -5.29
N ALA A 8 0.67 29.58 -5.59
CA ALA A 8 0.04 30.82 -6.04
C ALA A 8 0.14 31.93 -4.96
N ASN A 9 -0.12 31.63 -3.70
CA ASN A 9 0.02 32.58 -2.60
C ASN A 9 1.46 33.06 -2.43
N ARG A 10 2.46 32.17 -2.52
CA ARG A 10 3.88 32.55 -2.46
C ARG A 10 4.27 33.44 -3.64
N GLN A 11 3.81 33.13 -4.85
CA GLN A 11 4.06 33.98 -6.03
C GLN A 11 3.44 35.37 -5.87
N GLY A 12 2.19 35.44 -5.40
CA GLY A 12 1.52 36.71 -5.15
C GLY A 12 2.30 37.60 -4.16
N ARG A 13 2.81 37.04 -3.07
CA ARG A 13 3.65 37.74 -2.11
C ARG A 13 4.97 38.22 -2.74
N ILE A 14 5.68 37.36 -3.47
CA ILE A 14 6.94 37.72 -4.15
C ILE A 14 6.70 38.86 -5.15
N VAL A 15 5.59 38.81 -5.92
CA VAL A 15 5.24 39.89 -6.86
C VAL A 15 5.03 41.22 -6.13
N ALA A 16 4.25 41.21 -5.03
CA ALA A 16 4.01 42.41 -4.24
C ALA A 16 5.31 42.98 -3.68
N ASP A 17 6.17 42.18 -3.08
CA ASP A 17 7.45 42.60 -2.53
C ASP A 17 8.39 43.14 -3.63
N ASN A 18 8.41 42.51 -4.81
CA ASN A 18 9.25 42.93 -5.94
C ASN A 18 8.77 44.24 -6.58
N ILE A 19 7.47 44.51 -6.61
CA ILE A 19 6.93 45.83 -7.04
C ILE A 19 7.44 46.96 -6.11
N LEU A 20 7.64 46.62 -4.84
CA LEU A 20 8.17 47.59 -3.85
C LEU A 20 9.71 47.63 -3.81
N GLY A 21 10.39 47.02 -4.77
CA GLY A 21 11.85 47.08 -4.93
C GLY A 21 12.63 45.88 -4.38
N ALA A 22 11.99 44.85 -3.83
CA ALA A 22 12.66 43.63 -3.51
C ALA A 22 13.13 42.90 -4.80
N LYS A 23 14.09 42.00 -4.68
CA LYS A 23 14.60 41.18 -5.81
C LYS A 23 14.56 39.68 -5.42
N ILE A 24 13.37 39.22 -5.07
CA ILE A 24 13.16 37.83 -4.60
C ILE A 24 12.86 36.94 -5.80
N PRO A 25 13.70 35.94 -6.10
CA PRO A 25 13.43 34.99 -7.18
C PRO A 25 12.34 33.99 -6.76
N TYR A 26 11.57 33.51 -7.71
CA TYR A 26 10.70 32.37 -7.50
C TYR A 26 11.44 31.06 -7.77
N GLU A 27 11.66 30.27 -6.74
CA GLU A 27 12.43 29.01 -6.81
C GLU A 27 11.66 27.83 -7.43
N GLY A 28 10.43 28.05 -7.88
CA GLY A 28 9.59 27.01 -8.43
C GLY A 28 8.78 26.22 -7.38
N SER A 29 8.19 25.13 -7.83
CA SER A 29 7.37 24.24 -7.01
C SER A 29 7.64 22.79 -7.38
N ILE A 30 7.72 21.92 -6.38
CA ILE A 30 7.89 20.47 -6.54
C ILE A 30 6.56 19.72 -6.74
N GLY A 31 5.43 20.42 -6.72
CA GLY A 31 4.12 19.84 -7.02
C GLY A 31 3.53 18.97 -5.92
N THR A 32 3.80 19.30 -4.65
CA THR A 32 3.19 18.57 -3.52
C THR A 32 1.69 18.79 -3.51
N SER A 33 0.93 17.70 -3.53
CA SER A 33 -0.52 17.68 -3.57
C SER A 33 -1.10 16.58 -2.71
N ILE A 34 -2.30 16.80 -2.20
CA ILE A 34 -3.05 15.88 -1.37
C ILE A 34 -4.52 15.97 -1.71
N ALA A 35 -5.21 14.83 -1.71
CA ALA A 35 -6.64 14.75 -1.92
C ALA A 35 -7.25 13.68 -1.01
N LYS A 36 -8.47 13.92 -0.56
CA LYS A 36 -9.29 12.92 0.12
C LYS A 36 -10.28 12.32 -0.86
N VAL A 37 -10.30 10.99 -0.95
CA VAL A 37 -11.19 10.22 -1.80
C VAL A 37 -11.96 9.27 -0.89
N PHE A 38 -13.21 9.61 -0.58
CA PHE A 38 -13.97 9.02 0.52
C PHE A 38 -13.15 9.08 1.82
N ASP A 39 -12.90 7.94 2.47
CA ASP A 39 -12.10 7.87 3.70
C ASP A 39 -10.59 7.78 3.43
N MET A 40 -10.20 7.55 2.18
CA MET A 40 -8.81 7.38 1.78
C MET A 40 -8.16 8.73 1.45
N THR A 41 -6.92 8.92 1.87
CA THR A 41 -6.09 10.07 1.54
C THR A 41 -5.02 9.64 0.53
N VAL A 42 -4.88 10.41 -0.55
CA VAL A 42 -3.87 10.22 -1.59
C VAL A 42 -3.01 11.46 -1.70
N ALA A 43 -1.69 11.30 -1.61
CA ALA A 43 -0.76 12.42 -1.70
C ALA A 43 0.44 12.10 -2.58
N SER A 44 1.01 13.13 -3.20
CA SER A 44 2.20 13.00 -4.03
C SER A 44 3.08 14.25 -3.98
N THR A 45 4.38 14.07 -4.19
CA THR A 45 5.36 15.15 -4.25
C THR A 45 6.52 14.77 -5.19
N GLY A 46 7.15 15.77 -5.82
CA GLY A 46 8.31 15.59 -6.69
C GLY A 46 8.00 14.86 -8.01
N LEU A 47 8.94 14.10 -8.50
CA LEU A 47 8.88 13.44 -9.82
C LEU A 47 8.45 11.98 -9.72
N PRO A 48 7.27 11.62 -10.26
CA PRO A 48 6.85 10.24 -10.33
C PRO A 48 7.66 9.48 -11.39
N GLY A 49 7.79 8.15 -11.23
CA GLY A 49 8.55 7.30 -12.15
C GLY A 49 8.12 7.41 -13.64
N LYS A 50 6.85 7.75 -13.91
CA LYS A 50 6.40 8.02 -15.28
C LYS A 50 7.13 9.22 -15.89
N ARG A 51 7.28 10.31 -15.11
CA ARG A 51 7.96 11.53 -15.56
C ARG A 51 9.45 11.29 -15.73
N LEU A 52 10.09 10.61 -14.77
CA LEU A 52 11.52 10.27 -14.83
C LEU A 52 11.84 9.48 -16.11
N ARG A 53 11.02 8.49 -16.46
CA ARG A 53 11.19 7.73 -17.71
C ARG A 53 11.05 8.58 -18.96
N LEU A 54 10.08 9.50 -18.99
CA LEU A 54 9.88 10.41 -20.13
C LEU A 54 11.06 11.36 -20.33
N GLU A 55 11.76 11.72 -19.26
CA GLU A 55 12.93 12.59 -19.28
C GLU A 55 14.25 11.82 -19.39
N GLY A 56 14.20 10.49 -19.53
CA GLY A 56 15.40 9.66 -19.63
C GLY A 56 16.25 9.62 -18.36
N ILE A 57 15.69 9.99 -17.22
CA ILE A 57 16.37 9.97 -15.93
C ILE A 57 16.33 8.55 -15.37
N ASP A 58 17.51 7.98 -15.11
CA ASP A 58 17.64 6.67 -14.49
C ASP A 58 17.31 6.74 -13.00
N TYR A 59 16.52 5.79 -12.51
CA TYR A 59 16.05 5.81 -11.13
C TYR A 59 15.73 4.40 -10.60
N MET A 60 15.73 4.28 -9.28
CA MET A 60 15.10 3.16 -8.57
C MET A 60 13.81 3.61 -7.90
N SER A 61 12.96 2.66 -7.56
CA SER A 61 11.78 2.94 -6.75
C SER A 61 11.57 1.84 -5.72
N SER A 62 11.13 2.19 -4.53
CA SER A 62 10.67 1.23 -3.53
C SER A 62 9.20 1.45 -3.22
N THR A 63 8.51 0.35 -2.88
CA THR A 63 7.13 0.39 -2.40
C THR A 63 7.07 -0.40 -1.09
N ILE A 64 6.54 0.24 -0.06
CA ILE A 64 6.36 -0.36 1.27
C ILE A 64 4.92 -0.20 1.74
N HIS A 65 4.50 -1.05 2.67
CA HIS A 65 3.15 -1.04 3.23
C HIS A 65 3.20 -1.06 4.77
N PRO A 66 3.64 0.02 5.41
CA PRO A 66 3.63 0.15 6.86
C PRO A 66 2.22 0.44 7.40
N ALA A 67 2.07 0.38 8.72
CA ALA A 67 0.92 0.95 9.42
C ALA A 67 1.11 2.45 9.69
N SER A 68 0.00 3.17 9.91
CA SER A 68 0.00 4.61 10.24
C SER A 68 0.73 4.91 11.55
N HIS A 69 0.59 4.00 12.54
CA HIS A 69 1.25 4.07 13.84
C HIS A 69 1.52 2.65 14.38
N ALA A 70 1.91 2.52 15.65
CA ALA A 70 2.28 1.26 16.26
C ALA A 70 1.12 0.25 16.21
N GLY A 71 1.33 -0.91 15.57
CA GLY A 71 0.28 -1.89 15.30
C GLY A 71 -0.31 -2.57 16.56
N TYR A 72 0.32 -2.40 17.73
CA TYR A 72 -0.22 -2.85 19.02
C TYR A 72 -1.15 -1.81 19.69
N TYR A 73 -1.17 -0.59 19.15
CA TYR A 73 -2.08 0.46 19.58
C TYR A 73 -3.35 0.42 18.72
N PRO A 74 -4.55 0.67 19.28
CA PRO A 74 -5.80 0.61 18.54
C PRO A 74 -5.82 1.51 17.30
N ASP A 75 -6.61 1.12 16.31
CA ASP A 75 -6.90 1.88 15.09
C ASP A 75 -5.71 2.14 14.14
N ALA A 76 -4.66 1.33 14.24
CA ALA A 76 -3.55 1.39 13.28
C ALA A 76 -4.02 1.02 11.87
N MET A 77 -3.95 1.97 10.94
CA MET A 77 -4.46 1.85 9.58
C MET A 77 -3.34 1.57 8.57
N PRO A 78 -3.60 0.76 7.53
CA PRO A 78 -2.59 0.46 6.52
C PRO A 78 -2.28 1.70 5.65
N MET A 79 -1.00 1.85 5.30
CA MET A 79 -0.49 2.88 4.40
C MET A 79 0.35 2.24 3.31
N SER A 80 0.36 2.83 2.12
CA SER A 80 1.25 2.46 1.02
C SER A 80 2.11 3.66 0.67
N ILE A 81 3.43 3.51 0.75
CA ILE A 81 4.40 4.54 0.40
C ILE A 81 5.24 4.04 -0.76
N LYS A 82 5.33 4.86 -1.80
CA LYS A 82 6.25 4.65 -2.91
C LYS A 82 7.17 5.86 -3.04
N ILE A 83 8.47 5.61 -3.10
CA ILE A 83 9.48 6.65 -3.38
C ILE A 83 10.24 6.33 -4.67
N THR A 84 10.73 7.38 -5.33
CA THR A 84 11.64 7.33 -6.48
C THR A 84 12.92 8.07 -6.13
N PHE A 85 14.07 7.48 -6.47
CA PHE A 85 15.36 8.02 -6.09
C PHE A 85 16.46 7.63 -7.09
N ASP A 86 17.54 8.39 -7.07
CA ASP A 86 18.75 8.11 -7.84
C ASP A 86 19.44 6.84 -7.34
N LYS A 87 19.81 5.96 -8.27
CA LYS A 87 20.38 4.65 -7.91
C LYS A 87 21.83 4.70 -7.40
N GLN A 88 22.54 5.80 -7.62
CA GLN A 88 23.95 5.95 -7.22
C GLN A 88 24.08 6.83 -5.97
N THR A 89 23.43 7.99 -6.01
CA THR A 89 23.56 8.99 -4.95
C THR A 89 22.49 8.85 -3.87
N GLY A 90 21.38 8.16 -4.17
CA GLY A 90 20.23 8.08 -3.30
C GLY A 90 19.39 9.37 -3.28
N ARG A 91 19.65 10.37 -4.15
CA ARG A 91 18.88 11.60 -4.21
C ARG A 91 17.41 11.30 -4.37
N LEU A 92 16.58 11.86 -3.49
CA LEU A 92 15.13 11.64 -3.53
C LEU A 92 14.51 12.47 -4.65
N TYR A 93 13.82 11.81 -5.58
CA TYR A 93 13.15 12.46 -6.71
C TYR A 93 11.68 12.69 -6.45
N GLY A 94 10.98 11.78 -5.81
CA GLY A 94 9.56 11.89 -5.58
C GLY A 94 9.01 10.86 -4.59
N GLY A 95 7.78 11.12 -4.16
CA GLY A 95 7.04 10.23 -3.27
C GLY A 95 5.55 10.26 -3.53
N GLN A 96 4.90 9.12 -3.26
CA GLN A 96 3.46 8.93 -3.31
C GLN A 96 3.03 8.16 -2.07
N ILE A 97 1.97 8.61 -1.44
CA ILE A 97 1.42 7.95 -0.24
C ILE A 97 -0.08 7.80 -0.43
N VAL A 98 -0.58 6.61 -0.09
CA VAL A 98 -2.01 6.29 -0.05
C VAL A 98 -2.30 5.61 1.28
N GLY A 99 -3.28 6.09 2.02
CA GLY A 99 -3.64 5.56 3.33
C GLY A 99 -4.86 6.27 3.92
N TYR A 100 -5.19 5.92 5.13
CA TYR A 100 -6.36 6.46 5.83
C TYR A 100 -5.95 7.50 6.89
N ASP A 101 -4.78 7.34 7.50
CA ASP A 101 -4.28 8.19 8.57
C ASP A 101 -2.78 8.48 8.40
N GLY A 102 -2.33 9.67 8.82
CA GLY A 102 -0.93 10.09 8.85
C GLY A 102 -0.25 10.24 7.49
N VAL A 103 -1.01 10.35 6.39
CA VAL A 103 -0.51 10.58 5.03
C VAL A 103 0.03 12.00 4.86
N ASP A 104 -0.68 12.99 5.40
CA ASP A 104 -0.33 14.42 5.37
C ASP A 104 1.03 14.71 5.99
N LYS A 105 1.26 14.23 7.22
CA LYS A 105 2.54 14.35 7.91
C LYS A 105 3.69 13.84 7.04
N ARG A 106 3.57 12.63 6.50
CA ARG A 106 4.67 11.95 5.81
C ARG A 106 4.92 12.49 4.41
N ILE A 107 3.89 12.94 3.70
CA ILE A 107 4.12 13.58 2.40
C ILE A 107 4.86 14.90 2.55
N ASP A 108 4.61 15.66 3.63
CA ASP A 108 5.33 16.91 3.91
C ASP A 108 6.78 16.65 4.30
N GLU A 109 7.08 15.58 5.04
CA GLU A 109 8.45 15.15 5.32
C GLU A 109 9.21 14.82 4.01
N LEU A 110 8.61 14.04 3.11
CA LEU A 110 9.19 13.75 1.79
C LEU A 110 9.38 15.01 0.97
N ALA A 111 8.40 15.91 0.96
CA ALA A 111 8.47 17.18 0.24
C ALA A 111 9.61 18.08 0.75
N LEU A 112 9.82 18.12 2.07
CA LEU A 112 10.91 18.87 2.67
C LEU A 112 12.27 18.31 2.24
N VAL A 113 12.47 17.01 2.31
CA VAL A 113 13.71 16.37 1.87
C VAL A 113 13.96 16.61 0.38
N ILE A 114 12.96 16.49 -0.50
CA ILE A 114 13.09 16.78 -1.93
C ILE A 114 13.44 18.26 -2.16
N LYS A 115 12.78 19.19 -1.46
CA LYS A 115 13.02 20.63 -1.59
C LYS A 115 14.47 21.01 -1.26
N HIS A 116 15.05 20.35 -0.28
CA HIS A 116 16.45 20.55 0.12
C HIS A 116 17.44 19.64 -0.65
N GLN A 117 16.99 19.01 -1.74
CA GLN A 117 17.82 18.11 -2.56
C GLN A 117 18.43 16.96 -1.78
N GLY A 118 17.77 16.54 -0.70
CA GLY A 118 18.18 15.46 0.16
C GLY A 118 18.05 14.08 -0.48
N THR A 119 18.49 13.09 0.26
CA THR A 119 18.67 11.72 -0.16
C THR A 119 17.80 10.75 0.65
N VAL A 120 17.76 9.49 0.25
CA VAL A 120 17.12 8.42 1.04
C VAL A 120 17.80 8.24 2.40
N TYR A 121 19.08 8.59 2.52
CA TYR A 121 19.83 8.56 3.80
C TYR A 121 19.33 9.64 4.79
N ASP A 122 18.82 10.75 4.27
CA ASP A 122 18.24 11.80 5.10
C ASP A 122 16.89 11.37 5.66
N LEU A 123 16.10 10.57 4.91
CA LEU A 123 14.84 9.98 5.41
C LEU A 123 15.06 9.13 6.66
N MET A 124 16.21 8.44 6.73
CA MET A 124 16.56 7.58 7.88
C MET A 124 16.94 8.37 9.13
N LYS A 125 17.25 9.67 8.98
CA LYS A 125 17.74 10.57 10.04
C LYS A 125 16.67 11.56 10.50
N VAL A 126 15.50 11.57 9.87
CA VAL A 126 14.41 12.45 10.33
C VAL A 126 14.02 12.03 11.74
N GLU A 127 14.06 12.98 12.67
CA GLU A 127 13.60 12.77 14.03
C GLU A 127 12.11 13.09 14.13
N GLN A 128 11.28 12.06 13.93
CA GLN A 128 9.84 12.22 14.03
C GLN A 128 9.38 12.19 15.49
N ALA A 129 8.35 13.01 15.79
CA ALA A 129 7.64 12.92 17.05
C ALA A 129 6.98 11.53 17.17
N TYR A 130 7.34 10.80 18.22
CA TYR A 130 6.87 9.45 18.47
C TYR A 130 6.11 9.32 19.81
N ALA A 131 4.92 8.78 19.70
CA ALA A 131 4.22 8.03 20.73
C ALA A 131 3.31 7.03 20.01
N PRO A 132 2.90 5.90 20.64
CA PRO A 132 2.16 4.83 19.96
C PRO A 132 0.94 5.27 19.12
N PRO A 133 0.14 6.28 19.54
CA PRO A 133 -1.01 6.75 18.75
C PRO A 133 -0.63 7.52 17.48
N PHE A 134 0.60 8.04 17.36
CA PHE A 134 1.00 8.97 16.30
C PHE A 134 1.94 8.36 15.27
N SER A 135 2.74 7.37 15.65
CA SER A 135 3.71 6.74 14.78
C SER A 135 4.14 5.37 15.32
N SER A 136 5.05 4.72 14.61
CA SER A 136 5.86 3.60 15.09
C SER A 136 7.23 4.09 15.49
N ALA A 137 7.95 3.37 16.35
CA ALA A 137 9.34 3.68 16.69
C ALA A 137 10.27 3.74 15.46
N LYS A 138 9.95 2.96 14.41
CA LYS A 138 10.46 3.14 13.04
C LYS A 138 9.35 3.75 12.21
N ASP A 139 9.39 5.08 12.04
CA ASP A 139 8.38 5.75 11.22
C ASP A 139 8.37 5.22 9.78
N PRO A 140 7.22 5.17 9.12
CA PRO A 140 7.09 4.83 7.71
C PRO A 140 8.07 5.51 6.75
N VAL A 141 8.41 6.78 6.98
CA VAL A 141 9.40 7.51 6.17
C VAL A 141 10.81 6.96 6.39
N ALA A 142 11.19 6.66 7.63
CA ALA A 142 12.47 6.03 7.94
C ALA A 142 12.57 4.62 7.33
N ILE A 143 11.48 3.83 7.40
CA ILE A 143 11.42 2.50 6.75
C ILE A 143 11.62 2.64 5.23
N ALA A 144 11.02 3.64 4.57
CA ALA A 144 11.23 3.88 3.15
C ALA A 144 12.72 4.16 2.83
N GLY A 145 13.38 4.93 3.68
CA GLY A 145 14.83 5.18 3.60
C GLY A 145 15.66 3.91 3.74
N TYR A 146 15.40 3.07 4.77
CA TYR A 146 16.11 1.80 4.98
C TYR A 146 16.00 0.84 3.80
N VAL A 147 14.76 0.67 3.27
CA VAL A 147 14.55 -0.18 2.09
C VAL A 147 15.29 0.34 0.87
N ALA A 148 15.29 1.65 0.65
CA ALA A 148 16.02 2.27 -0.46
C ALA A 148 17.54 2.11 -0.30
N GLU A 149 18.09 2.30 0.90
CA GLU A 149 19.50 2.03 1.19
C GLU A 149 19.88 0.58 0.90
N ASP A 150 19.08 -0.39 1.35
CA ASP A 150 19.31 -1.81 1.09
C ASP A 150 19.33 -2.13 -0.42
N MET A 151 18.53 -1.42 -1.21
CA MET A 151 18.55 -1.53 -2.67
C MET A 151 19.81 -0.94 -3.30
N ILE A 152 20.23 0.26 -2.87
CA ILE A 152 21.45 0.94 -3.39
C ILE A 152 22.69 0.16 -3.03
N THR A 153 22.77 -0.35 -1.81
CA THR A 153 23.95 -1.08 -1.30
C THR A 153 24.00 -2.54 -1.72
N GLY A 154 23.01 -3.01 -2.49
CA GLY A 154 22.96 -4.40 -2.97
C GLY A 154 22.57 -5.43 -1.90
N LYS A 155 22.13 -4.99 -0.72
CA LYS A 155 21.61 -5.89 0.31
C LYS A 155 20.28 -6.54 -0.10
N THR A 156 19.60 -6.00 -1.11
CA THR A 156 18.47 -6.61 -1.79
C THR A 156 18.51 -6.32 -3.28
N ASN A 157 18.02 -7.27 -4.09
CA ASN A 157 17.85 -7.12 -5.53
C ASN A 157 16.33 -7.16 -5.84
N PRO A 158 15.69 -6.00 -6.03
CA PRO A 158 14.24 -5.96 -6.24
C PRO A 158 13.86 -6.40 -7.65
N VAL A 159 12.69 -7.06 -7.79
CA VAL A 159 11.94 -7.17 -9.03
C VAL A 159 10.65 -6.36 -8.89
N TYR A 160 10.27 -5.67 -9.96
CA TYR A 160 9.04 -4.89 -9.97
C TYR A 160 7.89 -5.70 -10.58
N TRP A 161 6.65 -5.39 -10.20
CA TRP A 161 5.46 -6.12 -10.63
C TRP A 161 5.31 -6.20 -12.15
N ARG A 162 5.69 -5.13 -12.90
CA ARG A 162 5.65 -5.13 -14.37
C ARG A 162 6.64 -6.12 -14.96
N GLU A 163 7.88 -6.05 -14.49
CA GLU A 163 8.93 -6.96 -14.91
C GLU A 163 8.54 -8.42 -14.59
N LEU A 164 8.11 -8.68 -13.36
CA LEU A 164 7.72 -10.04 -12.95
C LEU A 164 6.53 -10.58 -13.75
N ARG A 165 5.56 -9.72 -14.10
CA ARG A 165 4.42 -10.09 -14.95
C ARG A 165 4.89 -10.54 -16.35
N ASP A 166 5.83 -9.81 -16.93
CA ASP A 166 6.26 -9.97 -18.32
C ASP A 166 7.32 -11.09 -18.50
N ILE A 167 7.86 -11.66 -17.42
CA ILE A 167 8.76 -12.82 -17.48
C ILE A 167 7.95 -14.09 -17.73
N GLU A 168 8.38 -14.91 -18.69
CA GLU A 168 7.78 -16.23 -18.97
C GLU A 168 7.87 -17.18 -17.78
N MET A 169 6.84 -18.02 -17.59
CA MET A 169 6.76 -18.96 -16.44
C MET A 169 7.93 -19.95 -16.39
N GLU A 170 8.45 -20.35 -17.54
CA GLU A 170 9.57 -21.28 -17.67
C GLU A 170 10.88 -20.70 -17.10
N ASN A 171 11.03 -19.37 -17.13
CA ASN A 171 12.22 -18.64 -16.72
C ASN A 171 12.17 -18.14 -15.30
N LYS A 172 11.09 -18.38 -14.55
CA LYS A 172 10.93 -17.92 -13.18
C LYS A 172 10.54 -19.05 -12.22
N PHE A 173 11.05 -18.97 -11.01
CA PHE A 173 10.60 -19.77 -9.88
C PHE A 173 9.99 -18.80 -8.84
N LEU A 174 8.70 -18.88 -8.65
CA LEU A 174 7.97 -18.03 -7.72
C LEU A 174 7.94 -18.67 -6.35
N LEU A 175 8.59 -18.06 -5.35
CA LEU A 175 8.64 -18.55 -3.99
C LEU A 175 7.80 -17.66 -3.06
N ASP A 176 6.64 -18.17 -2.67
CA ASP A 176 5.77 -17.55 -1.67
C ASP A 176 6.20 -17.98 -0.27
N VAL A 177 6.71 -17.03 0.53
CA VAL A 177 7.19 -17.31 1.88
C VAL A 177 6.19 -16.93 2.97
N ARG A 178 4.91 -16.80 2.62
CA ARG A 178 3.82 -16.65 3.56
C ARG A 178 3.49 -17.98 4.23
N THR A 179 2.67 -17.93 5.27
CA THR A 179 2.15 -19.15 5.90
C THR A 179 1.31 -19.97 4.91
N GLN A 180 1.11 -21.24 5.21
CA GLN A 180 0.26 -22.13 4.39
C GLN A 180 -1.18 -21.60 4.32
N ASP A 181 -1.70 -21.08 5.43
CA ASP A 181 -3.05 -20.50 5.46
C ASP A 181 -3.17 -19.25 4.56
N GLU A 182 -2.17 -18.36 4.59
CA GLU A 182 -2.13 -17.20 3.68
C GLU A 182 -2.03 -17.64 2.20
N PHE A 183 -1.27 -18.69 1.92
CA PHE A 183 -1.13 -19.24 0.58
C PHE A 183 -2.46 -19.85 0.08
N ALA A 184 -3.18 -20.55 0.94
CA ALA A 184 -4.48 -21.14 0.64
C ALA A 184 -5.56 -20.09 0.31
N LEU A 185 -5.41 -18.83 0.79
CA LEU A 185 -6.25 -17.70 0.39
C LEU A 185 -5.94 -17.16 -1.01
N GLY A 186 -5.03 -17.82 -1.73
CA GLY A 186 -4.61 -17.46 -3.07
C GLY A 186 -3.20 -16.86 -3.13
N SER A 187 -2.50 -17.15 -4.22
CA SER A 187 -1.14 -16.73 -4.51
C SER A 187 -0.98 -16.35 -5.97
N LEU A 188 0.26 -16.15 -6.42
CA LEU A 188 0.56 -16.00 -7.85
C LEU A 188 0.48 -17.38 -8.52
N PRO A 189 -0.07 -17.45 -9.74
CA PRO A 189 -0.13 -18.72 -10.47
C PRO A 189 1.26 -19.39 -10.59
N GLY A 190 1.34 -20.68 -10.29
CA GLY A 190 2.58 -21.45 -10.35
C GLY A 190 3.58 -21.16 -9.20
N ALA A 191 3.18 -20.43 -8.17
CA ALA A 191 4.03 -20.21 -7.00
C ALA A 191 4.12 -21.49 -6.13
N VAL A 192 5.33 -21.74 -5.62
CA VAL A 192 5.60 -22.75 -4.60
C VAL A 192 5.60 -22.09 -3.24
N ASN A 193 4.94 -22.71 -2.26
CA ASN A 193 4.91 -22.20 -0.89
C ASN A 193 5.93 -22.91 -0.01
N ILE A 194 6.85 -22.14 0.54
CA ILE A 194 7.73 -22.55 1.63
C ILE A 194 7.69 -21.41 2.66
N PRO A 195 6.98 -21.57 3.77
CA PRO A 195 6.94 -20.57 4.82
C PRO A 195 8.34 -20.11 5.25
N LEU A 196 8.50 -18.83 5.56
CA LEU A 196 9.81 -18.27 5.91
C LEU A 196 10.51 -19.04 7.03
N ASP A 197 9.76 -19.50 8.01
CA ASP A 197 10.28 -20.22 9.17
C ASP A 197 10.79 -21.63 8.82
N GLU A 198 10.23 -22.23 7.77
CA GLU A 198 10.65 -23.55 7.24
C GLU A 198 11.76 -23.43 6.18
N LEU A 199 12.04 -22.23 5.68
CA LEU A 199 12.88 -22.03 4.49
C LEU A 199 14.28 -22.60 4.65
N ARG A 200 14.90 -22.47 5.84
CA ARG A 200 16.27 -22.97 6.07
C ARG A 200 16.36 -24.48 5.96
N ASP A 201 15.37 -25.20 6.41
CA ASP A 201 15.33 -26.66 6.40
C ASP A 201 14.94 -27.22 5.03
N ARG A 202 14.27 -26.40 4.20
CA ARG A 202 13.74 -26.80 2.90
C ARG A 202 14.44 -26.17 1.70
N MET A 203 15.63 -25.55 1.90
CA MET A 203 16.39 -24.95 0.80
C MET A 203 16.83 -25.96 -0.27
N SER A 204 16.93 -27.25 0.06
CA SER A 204 17.26 -28.30 -0.89
C SER A 204 16.18 -28.54 -1.97
N GLU A 205 14.95 -28.09 -1.73
CA GLU A 205 13.84 -28.14 -2.69
C GLU A 205 13.93 -27.05 -3.76
N LEU A 206 14.79 -26.04 -3.57
CA LEU A 206 14.86 -24.89 -4.46
C LEU A 206 15.85 -25.10 -5.62
N PRO A 207 15.49 -24.66 -6.84
CA PRO A 207 16.37 -24.74 -8.01
C PRO A 207 17.57 -23.76 -7.84
N LYS A 208 18.77 -24.21 -8.22
CA LYS A 208 19.97 -23.38 -8.26
C LYS A 208 20.25 -22.81 -9.67
N ASP A 209 19.63 -23.38 -10.67
CA ASP A 209 19.84 -23.04 -12.08
C ASP A 209 18.94 -21.92 -12.59
N ARG A 210 17.80 -21.68 -11.93
CA ARG A 210 16.79 -20.68 -12.30
C ARG A 210 16.75 -19.48 -11.34
N MET A 211 16.20 -18.36 -11.85
CA MET A 211 15.96 -17.17 -11.03
C MET A 211 14.80 -17.40 -10.08
N ILE A 212 15.04 -17.25 -8.78
CA ILE A 212 14.06 -17.34 -7.71
C ILE A 212 13.53 -15.94 -7.40
N TYR A 213 12.22 -15.79 -7.45
CA TYR A 213 11.53 -14.55 -7.09
C TYR A 213 10.80 -14.77 -5.77
N THR A 214 11.39 -14.26 -4.68
CA THR A 214 10.79 -14.34 -3.34
C THR A 214 9.72 -13.29 -3.17
N PHE A 215 8.61 -13.62 -2.54
CA PHE A 215 7.59 -12.66 -2.17
C PHE A 215 6.79 -13.09 -0.94
N CYS A 216 6.17 -12.11 -0.31
CA CYS A 216 5.18 -12.30 0.74
C CYS A 216 4.03 -11.30 0.55
N ALA A 217 3.21 -11.07 1.56
CA ALA A 217 2.10 -10.12 1.46
C ALA A 217 2.55 -8.70 1.08
N VAL A 218 3.57 -8.14 1.76
CA VAL A 218 3.97 -6.72 1.68
C VAL A 218 5.46 -6.48 1.39
N GLY A 219 6.30 -7.53 1.25
CA GLY A 219 7.70 -7.46 0.85
C GLY A 219 8.72 -7.79 1.94
N LEU A 220 8.42 -7.62 3.24
CA LEU A 220 9.41 -7.83 4.32
C LEU A 220 9.88 -9.29 4.45
N ARG A 221 8.96 -10.25 4.57
CA ARG A 221 9.33 -11.68 4.66
C ARG A 221 10.03 -12.14 3.37
N GLY A 222 9.63 -11.61 2.20
CA GLY A 222 10.31 -11.84 0.94
C GLY A 222 11.76 -11.35 0.95
N TYR A 223 12.02 -10.16 1.53
CA TYR A 223 13.37 -9.65 1.74
C TYR A 223 14.19 -10.55 2.69
N LEU A 224 13.60 -11.00 3.80
CA LEU A 224 14.28 -11.92 4.72
C LEU A 224 14.62 -13.24 4.02
N ALA A 225 13.72 -13.79 3.21
CA ALA A 225 13.98 -14.98 2.40
C ALA A 225 15.11 -14.74 1.39
N TYR A 226 15.10 -13.60 0.69
CA TYR A 226 16.20 -13.19 -0.18
C TYR A 226 17.55 -13.21 0.57
N ARG A 227 17.61 -12.61 1.78
CA ARG A 227 18.83 -12.58 2.61
C ARG A 227 19.27 -13.98 3.03
N ILE A 228 18.33 -14.83 3.46
CA ILE A 228 18.63 -16.21 3.84
C ILE A 228 19.22 -16.95 2.64
N LEU A 229 18.58 -16.92 1.49
CA LEU A 229 19.02 -17.66 0.30
C LEU A 229 20.39 -17.19 -0.20
N THR A 230 20.60 -15.87 -0.31
CA THR A 230 21.88 -15.33 -0.79
C THR A 230 23.04 -15.65 0.16
N GLN A 231 22.81 -15.66 1.47
CA GLN A 231 23.81 -16.08 2.47
C GLN A 231 24.12 -17.59 2.42
N HIS A 232 23.25 -18.40 1.81
CA HIS A 232 23.46 -19.83 1.61
C HIS A 232 23.86 -20.20 0.17
N GLY A 233 24.38 -19.23 -0.58
CA GLY A 233 24.98 -19.46 -1.91
C GLY A 233 23.98 -19.56 -3.07
N PHE A 234 22.79 -18.98 -2.92
CA PHE A 234 21.87 -18.79 -4.05
C PHE A 234 22.15 -17.43 -4.71
N ASP A 235 22.78 -17.42 -5.87
CA ASP A 235 23.15 -16.18 -6.59
C ASP A 235 22.00 -15.61 -7.42
N LYS A 236 21.03 -16.44 -7.79
CA LYS A 236 19.90 -16.08 -8.66
C LYS A 236 18.63 -15.86 -7.84
N VAL A 237 18.61 -14.80 -7.03
CA VAL A 237 17.44 -14.46 -6.19
C VAL A 237 17.07 -12.99 -6.34
N ARG A 238 15.77 -12.70 -6.41
CA ARG A 238 15.23 -11.34 -6.40
C ARG A 238 13.98 -11.28 -5.53
N ASN A 239 13.73 -10.13 -4.88
CA ASN A 239 12.56 -9.91 -4.03
C ASN A 239 11.52 -9.02 -4.70
N LEU A 240 10.24 -9.42 -4.71
CA LEU A 240 9.15 -8.62 -5.25
C LEU A 240 8.89 -7.38 -4.40
N SER A 241 9.19 -6.22 -4.96
CA SER A 241 9.00 -4.91 -4.31
C SER A 241 7.53 -4.67 -3.98
N GLY A 242 7.22 -4.42 -2.70
CA GLY A 242 5.86 -4.23 -2.20
C GLY A 242 5.00 -5.51 -2.15
N GLY A 243 5.59 -6.67 -2.45
CA GLY A 243 4.96 -7.98 -2.32
C GLY A 243 3.68 -8.18 -3.14
N LEU A 244 2.91 -9.20 -2.74
CA LEU A 244 1.67 -9.60 -3.40
C LEU A 244 0.61 -8.48 -3.41
N LYS A 245 0.55 -7.67 -2.36
CA LYS A 245 -0.38 -6.53 -2.27
C LYS A 245 -0.18 -5.54 -3.42
N THR A 246 1.07 -5.13 -3.67
CA THR A 246 1.39 -4.24 -4.80
C THR A 246 1.11 -4.92 -6.14
N TYR A 247 1.50 -6.18 -6.30
CA TYR A 247 1.29 -6.91 -7.54
C TYR A 247 -0.20 -7.00 -7.89
N ARG A 248 -1.04 -7.46 -6.95
CA ARG A 248 -2.49 -7.57 -7.14
C ARG A 248 -3.15 -6.22 -7.44
N ALA A 249 -2.83 -5.18 -6.68
CA ALA A 249 -3.38 -3.85 -6.91
C ALA A 249 -3.02 -3.29 -8.29
N ALA A 250 -1.81 -3.59 -8.78
CA ALA A 250 -1.33 -3.09 -10.05
C ALA A 250 -1.78 -3.90 -11.28
N THR A 251 -2.21 -5.15 -11.08
CA THR A 251 -2.66 -6.07 -12.15
C THR A 251 -4.16 -6.35 -12.11
N ALA A 252 -4.86 -5.83 -11.11
CA ALA A 252 -6.32 -5.94 -11.04
C ALA A 252 -6.98 -5.33 -12.27
N PRO A 253 -8.00 -5.97 -12.85
CA PRO A 253 -8.76 -5.39 -13.95
C PRO A 253 -9.42 -4.09 -13.48
N ILE A 254 -9.35 -3.06 -14.32
CA ILE A 254 -10.09 -1.81 -14.09
C ILE A 254 -11.51 -2.07 -14.52
N VAL A 255 -12.43 -2.19 -13.56
CA VAL A 255 -13.86 -2.26 -13.83
C VAL A 255 -14.36 -0.82 -13.94
N ILE A 256 -14.60 -0.36 -15.17
CA ILE A 256 -15.30 0.89 -15.44
C ILE A 256 -16.78 0.56 -15.46
N HIS A 257 -17.52 0.94 -14.42
CA HIS A 257 -18.96 0.95 -14.49
C HIS A 257 -19.35 2.06 -15.48
N GLN A 258 -19.80 1.70 -16.68
CA GLN A 258 -20.48 2.62 -17.55
C GLN A 258 -21.84 2.89 -16.89
N GLU A 259 -21.99 4.06 -16.31
CA GLU A 259 -23.32 4.57 -15.99
C GLU A 259 -24.06 4.70 -17.33
N ASN A 260 -25.16 3.97 -17.48
CA ASN A 260 -26.04 4.14 -18.63
C ASN A 260 -26.55 5.59 -18.57
N GLU A 261 -26.15 6.41 -19.52
CA GLU A 261 -26.65 7.77 -19.76
C GLU A 261 -28.11 7.75 -20.31
N ASP A 262 -29.02 7.02 -19.67
CA ASP A 262 -30.42 7.04 -19.99
C ASP A 262 -31.26 7.16 -18.71
N GLN A 263 -31.08 8.27 -17.98
CA GLN A 263 -32.11 8.82 -17.12
C GLN A 263 -32.03 10.34 -17.19
N THR A 264 -32.93 10.89 -17.99
CA THR A 264 -33.24 12.32 -18.09
C THR A 264 -33.43 12.93 -16.72
N ASP A 265 -32.63 13.92 -16.47
CA ASP A 265 -32.57 14.76 -15.27
C ASP A 265 -33.90 15.55 -15.14
N GLU A 266 -34.79 15.07 -14.32
CA GLU A 266 -35.85 15.90 -13.71
C GLU A 266 -35.47 16.12 -12.24
N SER A 267 -34.80 17.20 -11.98
CA SER A 267 -34.47 17.67 -10.63
C SER A 267 -35.74 18.17 -9.93
N PRO A 268 -36.19 17.59 -8.82
CA PRO A 268 -37.17 18.23 -7.96
C PRO A 268 -36.44 19.16 -6.96
N SER A 269 -36.95 20.39 -6.89
CA SER A 269 -36.60 21.42 -5.93
C SER A 269 -36.69 20.95 -4.45
N PRO A 270 -35.91 21.53 -3.53
CA PRO A 270 -35.88 21.09 -2.13
C PRO A 270 -37.15 21.52 -1.40
N GLN A 271 -37.98 20.55 -1.02
CA GLN A 271 -39.01 20.72 -0.02
C GLN A 271 -38.62 20.08 1.28
N GLU A 272 -38.59 20.86 2.35
CA GLU A 272 -38.53 20.43 3.72
C GLU A 272 -39.53 19.28 3.99
N LYS A 273 -39.04 18.14 4.48
CA LYS A 273 -39.89 17.09 5.05
C LYS A 273 -39.53 16.86 6.50
N THR A 274 -40.47 17.27 7.32
CA THR A 274 -40.70 16.87 8.71
C THR A 274 -40.67 15.34 8.88
N LEU A 275 -39.95 14.88 9.94
CA LEU A 275 -39.95 13.48 10.39
C LEU A 275 -41.35 13.07 10.87
N SER A 276 -41.91 12.04 10.25
CA SER A 276 -42.77 11.04 10.92
C SER A 276 -43.22 9.98 9.90
N SER A 277 -42.74 8.74 10.04
CA SER A 277 -43.54 7.52 9.84
C SER A 277 -42.67 6.27 9.86
N GLU A 278 -43.09 5.33 10.63
CA GLU A 278 -42.55 3.98 10.82
C GLU A 278 -42.45 3.18 9.51
N PRO A 279 -41.47 2.25 9.36
CA PRO A 279 -41.41 1.39 8.18
C PRO A 279 -42.41 0.24 8.28
N SER A 280 -43.31 0.16 7.29
CA SER A 280 -44.21 -0.97 7.03
C SER A 280 -43.42 -2.24 6.75
N ALA A 281 -43.65 -3.27 7.55
CA ALA A 281 -43.06 -4.59 7.42
C ALA A 281 -43.66 -5.36 6.25
N ALA A 282 -42.84 -5.84 5.33
CA ALA A 282 -43.16 -6.90 4.41
C ALA A 282 -43.19 -8.26 5.12
N PRO A 283 -44.04 -9.24 4.76
CA PRO A 283 -44.23 -10.46 5.50
C PRO A 283 -42.99 -11.35 5.45
N ALA A 284 -42.41 -11.63 6.64
CA ALA A 284 -41.32 -12.55 6.80
C ALA A 284 -41.81 -14.01 6.73
N ILE A 285 -41.20 -14.80 5.85
CA ILE A 285 -41.26 -16.25 5.87
C ILE A 285 -40.50 -16.72 7.14
N PRO A 286 -41.08 -17.56 8.01
CA PRO A 286 -40.40 -18.01 9.20
C PRO A 286 -39.27 -19.00 8.83
N VAL A 287 -38.04 -18.52 8.75
CA VAL A 287 -36.83 -19.35 8.75
C VAL A 287 -36.52 -19.66 10.20
N ALA A 288 -36.42 -20.94 10.55
CA ALA A 288 -35.99 -21.41 11.85
C ALA A 288 -34.74 -20.65 12.26
N ALA A 289 -34.65 -20.23 13.53
CA ALA A 289 -33.58 -19.39 14.04
C ALA A 289 -32.21 -20.08 13.84
N ALA A 290 -31.52 -19.74 12.75
CA ALA A 290 -30.19 -20.21 12.45
C ALA A 290 -29.25 -19.68 13.54
N LYS A 291 -28.43 -20.52 14.12
CA LYS A 291 -27.41 -20.13 15.10
C LYS A 291 -26.45 -19.14 14.45
N THR A 292 -26.33 -17.97 15.05
CA THR A 292 -25.37 -16.95 14.59
C THR A 292 -24.13 -16.97 15.50
N ILE A 293 -22.98 -17.19 14.91
CA ILE A 293 -21.68 -17.13 15.60
C ILE A 293 -21.10 -15.72 15.39
N ARG A 294 -20.86 -15.01 16.49
CA ARG A 294 -20.23 -13.69 16.46
C ARG A 294 -18.73 -13.79 16.64
N VAL A 295 -17.97 -13.16 15.75
CA VAL A 295 -16.51 -13.17 15.70
C VAL A 295 -16.00 -11.74 15.77
N ASP A 296 -15.21 -11.44 16.77
CA ASP A 296 -14.51 -10.17 16.86
C ASP A 296 -13.11 -10.30 16.20
N ALA A 297 -12.90 -9.57 15.12
CA ALA A 297 -11.64 -9.47 14.39
C ALA A 297 -11.09 -8.03 14.41
N CYS A 298 -11.55 -7.19 15.37
CA CYS A 298 -11.03 -5.84 15.56
C CYS A 298 -9.53 -5.87 15.87
N GLY A 299 -8.79 -4.87 15.37
CA GLY A 299 -7.34 -4.76 15.53
C GLY A 299 -6.52 -5.74 14.70
N LEU A 300 -7.13 -6.67 13.97
CA LEU A 300 -6.42 -7.53 13.03
C LEU A 300 -6.25 -6.81 11.69
N GLN A 301 -5.05 -6.83 11.15
CA GLN A 301 -4.76 -6.35 9.79
C GLN A 301 -4.89 -7.50 8.77
N CYS A 302 -5.21 -7.17 7.51
CA CYS A 302 -5.29 -8.13 6.42
C CYS A 302 -3.97 -8.96 6.33
N PRO A 303 -4.06 -10.32 6.26
CA PRO A 303 -5.26 -11.13 6.05
C PRO A 303 -5.95 -11.63 7.34
N GLY A 304 -5.60 -11.11 8.52
CA GLY A 304 -6.06 -11.59 9.82
C GLY A 304 -7.58 -11.76 9.94
N PRO A 305 -8.42 -10.74 9.60
CA PRO A 305 -9.87 -10.87 9.67
C PRO A 305 -10.42 -11.96 8.74
N ILE A 306 -9.88 -12.09 7.52
CA ILE A 306 -10.28 -13.12 6.55
C ILE A 306 -9.91 -14.53 7.04
N LEU A 307 -8.72 -14.70 7.60
CA LEU A 307 -8.29 -15.97 8.18
C LEU A 307 -9.19 -16.40 9.36
N LYS A 308 -9.57 -15.44 10.21
CA LYS A 308 -10.47 -15.69 11.33
C LYS A 308 -11.88 -16.02 10.86
N MET A 309 -12.38 -15.34 9.84
CA MET A 309 -13.66 -15.63 9.19
C MET A 309 -13.65 -17.06 8.61
N LYS A 310 -12.63 -17.40 7.79
CA LYS A 310 -12.49 -18.73 7.19
C LYS A 310 -12.49 -19.82 8.24
N LYS A 311 -11.63 -19.72 9.27
CA LYS A 311 -11.54 -20.71 10.35
C LYS A 311 -12.88 -20.92 11.07
N THR A 312 -13.66 -19.86 11.23
CA THR A 312 -15.00 -19.96 11.84
C THR A 312 -15.97 -20.62 10.88
N MET A 313 -15.93 -20.28 9.59
CA MET A 313 -16.82 -20.85 8.57
C MET A 313 -16.56 -22.34 8.32
N ASP A 314 -15.29 -22.77 8.37
CA ASP A 314 -14.91 -24.20 8.22
C ASP A 314 -15.54 -25.11 9.31
N GLY A 315 -15.96 -24.52 10.44
CA GLY A 315 -16.63 -25.23 11.55
C GLY A 315 -18.16 -25.12 11.57
N LEU A 316 -18.79 -24.47 10.56
CA LEU A 316 -20.24 -24.25 10.54
C LEU A 316 -21.00 -25.42 9.93
N ALA A 317 -22.20 -25.67 10.47
CA ALA A 317 -23.19 -26.51 9.83
C ALA A 317 -23.98 -25.70 8.78
N SER A 318 -24.53 -26.42 7.79
CA SER A 318 -25.38 -25.80 6.74
C SER A 318 -26.55 -25.01 7.36
N GLY A 319 -26.66 -23.72 7.01
CA GLY A 319 -27.70 -22.82 7.50
C GLY A 319 -27.29 -21.96 8.71
N GLU A 320 -26.14 -22.19 9.32
CA GLU A 320 -25.59 -21.30 10.35
C GLU A 320 -25.01 -20.01 9.74
N ARG A 321 -24.94 -18.93 10.52
CA ARG A 321 -24.46 -17.60 10.09
C ARG A 321 -23.26 -17.16 10.91
N VAL A 322 -22.31 -16.47 10.25
CA VAL A 322 -21.21 -15.74 10.93
C VAL A 322 -21.50 -14.24 10.82
N GLU A 323 -21.42 -13.56 11.95
CA GLU A 323 -21.36 -12.11 12.06
C GLU A 323 -19.97 -11.74 12.52
N ILE A 324 -19.19 -11.05 11.67
CA ILE A 324 -17.82 -10.68 11.99
C ILE A 324 -17.68 -9.16 12.08
N THR A 325 -17.06 -8.70 13.16
CA THR A 325 -16.69 -7.30 13.36
C THR A 325 -15.20 -7.16 13.11
N ALA A 326 -14.82 -6.23 12.24
CA ALA A 326 -13.41 -5.94 11.94
C ALA A 326 -13.22 -4.42 11.77
N THR A 327 -12.05 -3.93 12.18
CA THR A 327 -11.65 -2.53 12.01
C THR A 327 -10.83 -2.30 10.73
N ASP A 328 -10.45 -3.37 10.01
CA ASP A 328 -9.78 -3.26 8.72
C ASP A 328 -10.76 -2.75 7.65
N PRO A 329 -10.56 -1.55 7.07
CA PRO A 329 -11.47 -0.97 6.09
C PRO A 329 -11.50 -1.72 4.75
N GLY A 330 -10.50 -2.55 4.47
CA GLY A 330 -10.48 -3.44 3.30
C GLY A 330 -11.30 -4.71 3.50
N PHE A 331 -11.59 -5.06 4.75
CA PHE A 331 -12.22 -6.34 5.09
C PHE A 331 -13.58 -6.58 4.41
N PRO A 332 -14.54 -5.62 4.34
CA PRO A 332 -15.84 -5.89 3.69
C PRO A 332 -15.70 -6.29 2.22
N ARG A 333 -14.81 -5.63 1.49
CA ARG A 333 -14.54 -5.93 0.08
C ARG A 333 -13.82 -7.27 -0.07
N ASP A 334 -12.83 -7.51 0.76
CA ASP A 334 -12.04 -8.75 0.72
C ASP A 334 -12.88 -9.96 1.14
N ALA A 335 -13.77 -9.79 2.12
CA ALA A 335 -14.73 -10.80 2.54
C ALA A 335 -15.75 -11.12 1.43
N ALA A 336 -16.32 -10.09 0.77
CA ALA A 336 -17.23 -10.29 -0.35
C ALA A 336 -16.55 -11.01 -1.52
N ALA A 337 -15.31 -10.66 -1.86
CA ALA A 337 -14.53 -11.31 -2.91
C ALA A 337 -14.14 -12.76 -2.56
N TRP A 338 -14.06 -13.09 -1.27
CA TRP A 338 -13.76 -14.45 -0.82
C TRP A 338 -15.00 -15.33 -0.77
N CYS A 339 -16.20 -14.76 -0.53
CA CYS A 339 -17.47 -15.49 -0.48
C CYS A 339 -18.11 -15.70 -1.87
N SER A 340 -17.66 -14.99 -2.90
CA SER A 340 -18.09 -15.14 -4.30
C SER A 340 -17.29 -16.22 -5.03
#